data_1e65bd8e963a576bfdbc4a45ae2645a7
#
_entry.id   1e65bd8e963a576bfdbc4a45ae2645a7
#
_cell.length_a   1.000
_cell.length_b   1.000
_cell.length_c   1.000
_cell.angle_alpha   90.00
_cell.angle_beta   90.00
_cell.angle_gamma   90.00
#
_symmetry.space_group_name_H-M   'P 1'
#
loop_
_entity.id
_entity.type
_entity.pdbx_description
1 polymer ?
#
loop_
_entity_poly.entity_id
_entity_poly.type
_entity_poly.pdbx_seq_one_letter_code
_entity_poly.pdbx_strand_id
1 'polypeptide(L)'
;MKTNNIALVTGASSGIGEAISRELVKRGWTVIGVARSESKLAQIQNELSESFIPMICDVSKKENIEETSKQILEKNLCPSLFFLNAGESVLENPSQFDLKIHEKLMQVNYFGVLAWVEFWEKPCQEHGETNFIATSSINAIFAPPTGSAYCASKAAIAKAFESLSLTYFGTRLRFSVVYPGPVDTPCLKGKLPFTWKPEKMGKCMVDFALSNKSYCEPFFFYKILCRLFRALPDKYTMKILGKLQ
;
A
#
# COMPACT_ATOMS: atom_id res chain seq x y z
N MET A 1 27.44 3.37 -13.12
CA MET A 1 26.42 4.42 -12.89
C MET A 1 25.99 4.30 -11.44
N LYS A 2 26.04 5.39 -10.65
CA LYS A 2 25.45 5.38 -9.30
C LYS A 2 23.96 5.17 -9.50
N THR A 3 23.43 4.03 -9.08
CA THR A 3 21.99 3.82 -8.97
C THR A 3 21.49 4.84 -7.96
N ASN A 4 20.82 5.89 -8.41
CA ASN A 4 20.13 6.81 -7.51
C ASN A 4 19.05 5.99 -6.81
N ASN A 5 19.27 5.66 -5.54
CA ASN A 5 18.32 4.94 -4.70
C ASN A 5 17.17 5.91 -4.37
N ILE A 6 16.22 6.07 -5.29
CA ILE A 6 15.04 6.92 -5.12
C ILE A 6 13.81 6.01 -4.98
N ALA A 7 13.03 6.24 -3.95
CA ALA A 7 11.75 5.56 -3.73
C ALA A 7 10.61 6.57 -3.65
N LEU A 8 9.46 6.23 -4.21
CA LEU A 8 8.20 6.95 -4.03
C LEU A 8 7.32 6.17 -3.06
N VAL A 9 6.79 6.85 -2.03
CA VAL A 9 5.92 6.25 -1.02
C VAL A 9 4.63 7.03 -0.92
N THR A 10 3.50 6.42 -1.31
CA THR A 10 2.18 7.03 -1.11
C THR A 10 1.64 6.72 0.29
N GLY A 11 0.89 7.67 0.88
CA GLY A 11 0.46 7.58 2.27
C GLY A 11 1.61 7.77 3.27
N ALA A 12 2.64 8.52 2.88
CA ALA A 12 3.87 8.70 3.65
C ALA A 12 3.70 9.49 4.96
N SER A 13 2.56 10.14 5.19
CA SER A 13 2.32 11.03 6.34
C SER A 13 1.93 10.33 7.64
N SER A 14 1.77 9.00 7.65
CA SER A 14 1.40 8.25 8.85
C SER A 14 1.55 6.73 8.68
N GLY A 15 1.60 6.03 9.79
CA GLY A 15 1.47 4.58 9.86
C GLY A 15 2.54 3.83 9.05
N ILE A 16 2.11 2.87 8.21
CA ILE A 16 3.03 2.03 7.43
C ILE A 16 3.85 2.87 6.44
N GLY A 17 3.23 3.83 5.75
CA GLY A 17 3.93 4.66 4.74
C GLY A 17 5.02 5.54 5.37
N GLU A 18 4.76 6.13 6.53
CA GLU A 18 5.76 6.86 7.29
C GLU A 18 6.91 5.93 7.74
N ALA A 19 6.58 4.75 8.26
CA ALA A 19 7.57 3.78 8.71
C ALA A 19 8.44 3.27 7.54
N ILE A 20 7.87 3.05 6.34
CA ILE A 20 8.63 2.73 5.12
C ILE A 20 9.59 3.87 4.79
N SER A 21 9.11 5.12 4.79
CA SER A 21 9.92 6.30 4.46
C SER A 21 11.12 6.43 5.40
N ARG A 22 10.91 6.31 6.70
CA ARG A 22 11.97 6.36 7.70
C ARG A 22 12.99 5.24 7.54
N GLU A 23 12.54 4.01 7.29
CA GLU A 23 13.43 2.86 7.09
C GLU A 23 14.25 3.00 5.80
N LEU A 24 13.67 3.51 4.71
CA LEU A 24 14.38 3.77 3.46
C LEU A 24 15.46 4.84 3.64
N VAL A 25 15.14 5.97 4.26
CA VAL A 25 16.11 7.04 4.54
C VAL A 25 17.24 6.53 5.42
N LYS A 26 16.94 5.74 6.45
CA LYS A 26 17.96 5.07 7.29
C LYS A 26 18.91 4.18 6.48
N ARG A 27 18.45 3.63 5.35
CA ARG A 27 19.27 2.81 4.43
C ARG A 27 19.93 3.62 3.31
N GLY A 28 19.92 4.94 3.38
CA GLY A 28 20.56 5.83 2.41
C GLY A 28 19.78 6.04 1.12
N TRP A 29 18.44 5.83 1.13
CA TRP A 29 17.56 6.15 0.02
C TRP A 29 17.05 7.58 0.13
N THR A 30 16.85 8.23 -1.02
CA THR A 30 16.01 9.43 -1.12
C THR A 30 14.56 9.01 -1.28
N VAL A 31 13.67 9.58 -0.48
CA VAL A 31 12.25 9.22 -0.47
C VAL A 31 11.41 10.38 -0.94
N ILE A 32 10.61 10.16 -1.99
CA ILE A 32 9.54 11.06 -2.39
C ILE A 32 8.28 10.63 -1.60
N GLY A 33 7.96 11.40 -0.58
CA GLY A 33 6.84 11.11 0.31
C GLY A 33 5.56 11.81 -0.14
N VAL A 34 4.57 11.04 -0.55
CA VAL A 34 3.30 11.53 -1.13
C VAL A 34 2.17 11.37 -0.14
N ALA A 35 1.46 12.45 0.19
CA ALA A 35 0.24 12.43 1.02
C ALA A 35 -0.57 13.72 0.87
N ARG A 36 -1.78 13.75 1.46
CA ARG A 36 -2.66 14.93 1.47
C ARG A 36 -2.29 15.97 2.55
N SER A 37 -1.69 15.51 3.65
CA SER A 37 -1.42 16.37 4.81
C SER A 37 -0.05 17.04 4.69
N GLU A 38 -0.06 18.31 4.27
CA GLU A 38 1.13 19.15 4.16
C GLU A 38 1.88 19.25 5.49
N SER A 39 1.18 19.54 6.58
CA SER A 39 1.79 19.72 7.91
C SER A 39 2.54 18.48 8.41
N LYS A 40 1.96 17.27 8.20
CA LYS A 40 2.63 16.03 8.58
C LYS A 40 3.83 15.72 7.69
N LEU A 41 3.72 15.97 6.38
CA LEU A 41 4.85 15.80 5.48
C LEU A 41 6.00 16.76 5.83
N ALA A 42 5.70 18.02 6.15
CA ALA A 42 6.69 19.00 6.60
C ALA A 42 7.37 18.58 7.92
N GLN A 43 6.61 18.03 8.87
CA GLN A 43 7.20 17.48 10.10
C GLN A 43 8.21 16.37 9.81
N ILE A 44 7.84 15.41 8.94
CA ILE A 44 8.74 14.30 8.56
C ILE A 44 9.97 14.83 7.81
N GLN A 45 9.78 15.83 6.93
CA GLN A 45 10.89 16.47 6.23
C GLN A 45 11.87 17.15 7.19
N ASN A 46 11.37 17.85 8.20
CA ASN A 46 12.24 18.47 9.23
C ASN A 46 13.11 17.44 9.97
N GLU A 47 12.59 16.23 10.16
CA GLU A 47 13.32 15.14 10.84
C GLU A 47 14.28 14.39 9.91
N LEU A 48 13.90 14.17 8.63
CA LEU A 48 14.65 13.39 7.65
C LEU A 48 15.48 14.24 6.69
N SER A 49 15.35 15.57 6.78
CA SER A 49 16.10 16.57 6.00
C SER A 49 15.98 16.35 4.48
N GLU A 50 17.04 16.56 3.73
CA GLU A 50 17.08 16.48 2.27
C GLU A 50 16.82 15.07 1.71
N SER A 51 16.90 14.02 2.53
CA SER A 51 16.62 12.66 2.13
C SER A 51 15.12 12.36 1.97
N PHE A 52 14.24 13.31 2.37
CA PHE A 52 12.80 13.20 2.22
C PHE A 52 12.24 14.40 1.45
N ILE A 53 11.61 14.13 0.31
CA ILE A 53 11.02 15.13 -0.59
C ILE A 53 9.49 15.02 -0.45
N PRO A 54 8.82 15.97 0.21
CA PRO A 54 7.38 15.95 0.37
C PRO A 54 6.66 16.37 -0.92
N MET A 55 5.60 15.65 -1.27
CA MET A 55 4.71 15.97 -2.39
C MET A 55 3.25 15.88 -1.92
N ILE A 56 2.51 16.97 -2.07
CA ILE A 56 1.09 17.01 -1.69
C ILE A 56 0.27 16.46 -2.85
N CYS A 57 -0.45 15.35 -2.60
CA CYS A 57 -1.28 14.71 -3.62
C CYS A 57 -2.46 13.97 -2.97
N ASP A 58 -3.64 14.16 -3.55
CA ASP A 58 -4.80 13.31 -3.28
C ASP A 58 -4.84 12.18 -4.31
N VAL A 59 -4.47 10.98 -3.88
CA VAL A 59 -4.42 9.79 -4.73
C VAL A 59 -5.79 9.30 -5.22
N SER A 60 -6.89 9.88 -4.73
CA SER A 60 -8.22 9.62 -5.26
C SER A 60 -8.51 10.40 -6.56
N LYS A 61 -7.63 11.32 -6.94
CA LYS A 61 -7.78 12.18 -8.11
C LYS A 61 -6.65 11.90 -9.10
N LYS A 62 -7.00 11.36 -10.27
CA LYS A 62 -6.02 11.03 -11.31
C LYS A 62 -5.21 12.25 -11.73
N GLU A 63 -5.85 13.40 -11.87
CA GLU A 63 -5.24 14.67 -12.28
C GLU A 63 -4.14 15.10 -11.28
N ASN A 64 -4.37 14.92 -9.97
CA ASN A 64 -3.36 15.23 -8.96
C ASN A 64 -2.16 14.30 -9.04
N ILE A 65 -2.37 13.01 -9.37
CA ILE A 65 -1.30 12.04 -9.57
C ILE A 65 -0.45 12.43 -10.79
N GLU A 66 -1.09 12.76 -11.91
CA GLU A 66 -0.40 13.20 -13.14
C GLU A 66 0.42 14.46 -12.91
N GLU A 67 -0.15 15.47 -12.26
CA GLU A 67 0.54 16.72 -11.93
C GLU A 67 1.74 16.49 -11.02
N THR A 68 1.53 15.73 -9.92
CA THR A 68 2.62 15.36 -9.01
C THR A 68 3.72 14.60 -9.73
N SER A 69 3.37 13.67 -10.61
CA SER A 69 4.33 12.88 -11.38
C SER A 69 5.15 13.73 -12.35
N LYS A 70 4.51 14.71 -13.02
CA LYS A 70 5.21 15.68 -13.88
C LYS A 70 6.23 16.49 -13.08
N GLN A 71 5.84 17.03 -11.93
CA GLN A 71 6.73 17.79 -11.04
C GLN A 71 7.94 16.95 -10.57
N ILE A 72 7.76 15.64 -10.37
CA ILE A 72 8.84 14.72 -10.01
C ILE A 72 9.81 14.57 -11.20
N LEU A 73 9.29 14.37 -12.42
CA LEU A 73 10.11 14.25 -13.64
C LEU A 73 10.87 15.54 -13.96
N GLU A 74 10.25 16.71 -13.80
CA GLU A 74 10.87 18.04 -13.98
C GLU A 74 12.08 18.25 -13.06
N LYS A 75 12.07 17.61 -11.89
CA LYS A 75 13.22 17.58 -10.96
C LYS A 75 14.27 16.53 -11.34
N ASN A 76 14.14 15.86 -12.50
CA ASN A 76 15.00 14.76 -12.94
C ASN A 76 15.05 13.59 -11.92
N LEU A 77 13.96 13.36 -11.21
CA LEU A 77 13.83 12.25 -10.26
C LEU A 77 13.08 11.09 -10.93
N CYS A 78 13.68 9.90 -10.95
CA CYS A 78 13.04 8.69 -11.42
C CYS A 78 13.15 7.61 -10.34
N PRO A 79 12.06 7.31 -9.62
CA PRO A 79 12.06 6.29 -8.59
C PRO A 79 12.28 4.89 -9.16
N SER A 80 13.07 4.07 -8.49
CA SER A 80 13.23 2.64 -8.77
C SER A 80 12.37 1.75 -7.87
N LEU A 81 11.81 2.31 -6.78
CA LEU A 81 10.84 1.65 -5.90
C LEU A 81 9.59 2.53 -5.75
N PHE A 82 8.42 1.94 -5.95
CA PHE A 82 7.12 2.58 -5.73
C PHE A 82 6.36 1.82 -4.66
N PHE A 83 6.29 2.35 -3.46
CA PHE A 83 5.41 1.84 -2.41
C PHE A 83 4.04 2.49 -2.55
N LEU A 84 3.16 1.85 -3.29
CA LEU A 84 1.78 2.28 -3.50
C LEU A 84 0.93 1.84 -2.29
N ASN A 85 1.17 2.55 -1.18
CA ASN A 85 0.69 2.18 0.14
C ASN A 85 -0.53 3.00 0.60
N ALA A 86 -0.78 4.17 0.02
CA ALA A 86 -1.95 4.97 0.35
C ALA A 86 -3.23 4.13 0.27
N GLY A 87 -4.07 4.25 1.28
CA GLY A 87 -5.33 3.53 1.33
C GLY A 87 -6.22 4.03 2.46
N GLU A 88 -7.51 3.81 2.29
CA GLU A 88 -8.55 4.10 3.27
C GLU A 88 -9.29 2.82 3.66
N SER A 89 -9.82 2.80 4.88
CA SER A 89 -10.77 1.79 5.34
C SER A 89 -11.93 2.48 6.08
N VAL A 90 -13.12 1.96 5.86
CA VAL A 90 -14.36 2.42 6.50
C VAL A 90 -15.07 1.20 7.06
N LEU A 91 -15.57 1.29 8.30
CA LEU A 91 -16.50 0.29 8.83
C LEU A 91 -17.89 0.59 8.26
N GLU A 92 -18.46 -0.40 7.60
CA GLU A 92 -19.80 -0.29 7.01
C GLU A 92 -20.87 -0.48 8.08
N ASN A 93 -21.97 0.26 7.94
CA ASN A 93 -23.15 0.04 8.77
C ASN A 93 -23.85 -1.26 8.35
N PRO A 94 -23.96 -2.29 9.22
CA PRO A 94 -24.55 -3.57 8.85
C PRO A 94 -26.06 -3.47 8.56
N SER A 95 -26.71 -2.38 8.96
CA SER A 95 -28.13 -2.15 8.74
C SER A 95 -28.44 -1.38 7.45
N GLN A 96 -27.42 -0.88 6.74
CA GLN A 96 -27.60 -0.04 5.57
C GLN A 96 -26.45 -0.24 4.57
N PHE A 97 -26.76 -0.77 3.39
CA PHE A 97 -25.80 -0.83 2.29
C PHE A 97 -25.63 0.56 1.67
N ASP A 98 -24.38 1.01 1.52
CA ASP A 98 -24.03 2.29 0.88
C ASP A 98 -23.00 2.09 -0.24
N LEU A 99 -23.46 2.16 -1.48
CA LEU A 99 -22.62 2.04 -2.68
C LEU A 99 -21.49 3.09 -2.72
N LYS A 100 -21.72 4.30 -2.19
CA LYS A 100 -20.72 5.37 -2.19
C LYS A 100 -19.46 5.00 -1.41
N ILE A 101 -19.58 4.16 -0.36
CA ILE A 101 -18.40 3.65 0.37
C ILE A 101 -17.57 2.75 -0.54
N HIS A 102 -18.22 1.88 -1.33
CA HIS A 102 -17.54 1.01 -2.30
C HIS A 102 -16.82 1.83 -3.38
N GLU A 103 -17.52 2.79 -3.99
CA GLU A 103 -16.95 3.68 -5.00
C GLU A 103 -15.73 4.44 -4.45
N LYS A 104 -15.87 5.05 -3.27
CA LYS A 104 -14.79 5.78 -2.60
C LYS A 104 -13.58 4.89 -2.34
N LEU A 105 -13.77 3.70 -1.77
CA LEU A 105 -12.65 2.82 -1.44
C LEU A 105 -12.00 2.22 -2.69
N MET A 106 -12.78 1.92 -3.74
CA MET A 106 -12.24 1.52 -5.04
C MET A 106 -11.42 2.66 -5.65
N GLN A 107 -11.89 3.91 -5.58
CA GLN A 107 -11.18 5.05 -6.13
C GLN A 107 -9.79 5.24 -5.48
N VAL A 108 -9.71 5.15 -4.14
CA VAL A 108 -8.44 5.32 -3.41
C VAL A 108 -7.56 4.06 -3.52
N ASN A 109 -8.12 2.88 -3.18
CA ASN A 109 -7.32 1.67 -2.94
C ASN A 109 -6.98 0.89 -4.21
N TYR A 110 -7.67 1.17 -5.34
CA TYR A 110 -7.50 0.48 -6.61
C TYR A 110 -7.14 1.44 -7.74
N PHE A 111 -8.04 2.34 -8.13
CA PHE A 111 -7.81 3.24 -9.27
C PHE A 111 -6.65 4.22 -9.02
N GLY A 112 -6.53 4.77 -7.81
CA GLY A 112 -5.41 5.62 -7.44
C GLY A 112 -4.06 4.90 -7.54
N VAL A 113 -4.01 3.62 -7.17
CA VAL A 113 -2.79 2.80 -7.31
C VAL A 113 -2.46 2.58 -8.79
N LEU A 114 -3.46 2.24 -9.62
CA LEU A 114 -3.24 2.00 -11.05
C LEU A 114 -2.87 3.28 -11.81
N ALA A 115 -3.37 4.45 -11.40
CA ALA A 115 -3.01 5.72 -12.02
C ALA A 115 -1.50 6.04 -11.87
N TRP A 116 -0.89 5.68 -10.74
CA TRP A 116 0.57 5.76 -10.59
C TRP A 116 1.29 4.82 -11.56
N VAL A 117 0.81 3.59 -11.73
CA VAL A 117 1.38 2.62 -12.68
C VAL A 117 1.24 3.14 -14.12
N GLU A 118 0.06 3.61 -14.50
CA GLU A 118 -0.23 4.12 -15.86
C GLU A 118 0.71 5.25 -16.25
N PHE A 119 0.98 6.20 -15.35
CA PHE A 119 1.88 7.31 -15.65
C PHE A 119 3.35 6.86 -15.72
N TRP A 120 3.79 6.02 -14.76
CA TRP A 120 5.20 5.71 -14.58
C TRP A 120 5.69 4.48 -15.34
N GLU A 121 4.81 3.69 -15.92
CA GLU A 121 5.17 2.47 -16.67
C GLU A 121 6.22 2.76 -17.75
N LYS A 122 5.94 3.70 -18.66
CA LYS A 122 6.84 4.04 -19.76
C LYS A 122 8.13 4.73 -19.28
N PRO A 123 8.12 5.80 -18.47
CA PRO A 123 9.33 6.40 -17.94
C PRO A 123 10.25 5.40 -17.23
N CYS A 124 9.70 4.48 -16.44
CA CYS A 124 10.49 3.49 -15.71
C CYS A 124 11.11 2.43 -16.63
N GLN A 125 10.44 2.03 -17.71
CA GLN A 125 11.03 1.12 -18.71
C GLN A 125 12.28 1.71 -19.37
N GLU A 126 12.30 3.01 -19.55
CA GLU A 126 13.43 3.73 -20.17
C GLU A 126 14.59 3.94 -19.19
N HIS A 127 14.31 4.12 -17.88
CA HIS A 127 15.31 4.49 -16.88
C HIS A 127 16.02 3.31 -16.21
N GLY A 128 15.39 2.15 -16.07
CA GLY A 128 16.03 0.99 -15.45
C GLY A 128 15.06 0.04 -14.72
N GLU A 129 15.63 -0.83 -13.90
CA GLU A 129 14.83 -1.76 -13.10
C GLU A 129 13.98 -1.02 -12.08
N THR A 130 12.68 -1.28 -12.08
CA THR A 130 11.71 -0.64 -11.20
C THR A 130 10.77 -1.67 -10.59
N ASN A 131 10.47 -1.53 -9.28
CA ASN A 131 9.51 -2.36 -8.58
C ASN A 131 8.32 -1.53 -8.09
N PHE A 132 7.13 -1.81 -8.60
CA PHE A 132 5.85 -1.32 -8.10
C PHE A 132 5.34 -2.28 -7.03
N ILE A 133 5.14 -1.78 -5.81
CA ILE A 133 4.72 -2.57 -4.66
C ILE A 133 3.36 -2.09 -4.16
N ALA A 134 2.32 -2.88 -4.38
CA ALA A 134 0.98 -2.59 -3.89
C ALA A 134 0.80 -3.10 -2.46
N THR A 135 0.25 -2.25 -1.59
CA THR A 135 -0.19 -2.64 -0.25
C THR A 135 -1.63 -3.13 -0.30
N SER A 136 -1.80 -4.46 -0.32
CA SER A 136 -3.09 -5.13 -0.16
C SER A 136 -3.42 -5.33 1.33
N SER A 137 -4.01 -6.44 1.71
CA SER A 137 -4.35 -6.81 3.09
C SER A 137 -4.63 -8.31 3.17
N ILE A 138 -4.50 -8.90 4.36
CA ILE A 138 -5.06 -10.25 4.62
C ILE A 138 -6.57 -10.29 4.38
N ASN A 139 -7.26 -9.15 4.48
CA ASN A 139 -8.69 -9.03 4.16
C ASN A 139 -9.01 -9.20 2.66
N ALA A 140 -8.00 -9.24 1.79
CA ALA A 140 -8.17 -9.70 0.41
C ALA A 140 -8.37 -11.22 0.31
N ILE A 141 -7.98 -11.98 1.36
CA ILE A 141 -8.10 -13.44 1.42
C ILE A 141 -9.40 -13.85 2.10
N PHE A 142 -9.76 -13.17 3.18
CA PHE A 142 -10.97 -13.41 3.94
C PHE A 142 -11.64 -12.08 4.30
N ALA A 143 -12.94 -11.96 4.03
CA ALA A 143 -13.72 -10.76 4.29
C ALA A 143 -14.51 -10.90 5.60
N PRO A 144 -14.13 -10.19 6.68
CA PRO A 144 -14.95 -10.13 7.89
C PRO A 144 -16.22 -9.31 7.65
N PRO A 145 -17.26 -9.45 8.50
CA PRO A 145 -18.44 -8.59 8.46
C PRO A 145 -18.08 -7.10 8.50
N THR A 146 -18.92 -6.24 7.94
CA THR A 146 -18.77 -4.77 7.92
C THR A 146 -17.51 -4.24 7.23
N GLY A 147 -16.91 -5.05 6.36
CA GLY A 147 -15.68 -4.69 5.62
C GLY A 147 -15.76 -4.98 4.12
N SER A 148 -16.95 -5.13 3.53
CA SER A 148 -17.12 -5.63 2.17
C SER A 148 -16.42 -4.74 1.13
N ALA A 149 -16.59 -3.42 1.22
CA ALA A 149 -15.97 -2.46 0.32
C ALA A 149 -14.43 -2.46 0.41
N TYR A 150 -13.91 -2.48 1.64
CA TYR A 150 -12.46 -2.55 1.86
C TYR A 150 -11.87 -3.85 1.34
N CYS A 151 -12.48 -4.99 1.70
CA CYS A 151 -12.03 -6.31 1.27
C CYS A 151 -12.04 -6.43 -0.26
N ALA A 152 -13.11 -5.97 -0.92
CA ALA A 152 -13.23 -5.96 -2.36
C ALA A 152 -12.11 -5.12 -3.01
N SER A 153 -11.86 -3.91 -2.51
CA SER A 153 -10.81 -3.03 -3.06
C SER A 153 -9.40 -3.62 -2.90
N LYS A 154 -9.11 -4.25 -1.75
CA LYS A 154 -7.81 -4.89 -1.49
C LYS A 154 -7.64 -6.21 -2.26
N ALA A 155 -8.72 -6.95 -2.51
CA ALA A 155 -8.69 -8.12 -3.38
C ALA A 155 -8.48 -7.71 -4.84
N ALA A 156 -9.15 -6.66 -5.31
CA ALA A 156 -9.01 -6.15 -6.67
C ALA A 156 -7.57 -5.76 -6.98
N ILE A 157 -6.93 -4.94 -6.13
CA ILE A 157 -5.54 -4.51 -6.38
C ILE A 157 -4.56 -5.68 -6.28
N ALA A 158 -4.79 -6.63 -5.37
CA ALA A 158 -3.96 -7.83 -5.28
C ALA A 158 -4.00 -8.62 -6.58
N LYS A 159 -5.20 -8.87 -7.13
CA LYS A 159 -5.36 -9.62 -8.38
C LYS A 159 -4.81 -8.89 -9.59
N ALA A 160 -4.96 -7.56 -9.66
CA ALA A 160 -4.35 -6.76 -10.71
C ALA A 160 -2.83 -6.90 -10.70
N PHE A 161 -2.17 -6.76 -9.53
CA PHE A 161 -0.72 -6.85 -9.43
C PHE A 161 -0.19 -8.27 -9.61
N GLU A 162 -0.92 -9.30 -9.18
CA GLU A 162 -0.58 -10.70 -9.49
C GLU A 162 -0.55 -10.93 -11.02
N SER A 163 -1.55 -10.41 -11.76
CA SER A 163 -1.58 -10.49 -13.22
C SER A 163 -0.46 -9.69 -13.87
N LEU A 164 -0.25 -8.43 -13.43
CA LEU A 164 0.82 -7.58 -13.95
C LEU A 164 2.21 -8.19 -13.72
N SER A 165 2.43 -8.87 -12.59
CA SER A 165 3.70 -9.55 -12.32
C SER A 165 4.04 -10.64 -13.34
N LEU A 166 3.01 -11.29 -13.91
CA LEU A 166 3.16 -12.28 -14.98
C LEU A 166 3.31 -11.60 -16.35
N THR A 167 2.52 -10.54 -16.61
CA THR A 167 2.55 -9.78 -17.86
C THR A 167 3.93 -9.17 -18.12
N TYR A 168 4.55 -8.62 -17.08
CA TYR A 168 5.86 -7.95 -17.17
C TYR A 168 7.04 -8.87 -16.79
N PHE A 169 6.80 -10.18 -16.69
CA PHE A 169 7.88 -11.13 -16.37
C PHE A 169 9.00 -11.08 -17.40
N GLY A 170 10.24 -10.97 -16.92
CA GLY A 170 11.43 -10.84 -17.79
C GLY A 170 11.68 -9.43 -18.34
N THR A 171 10.87 -8.44 -17.99
CA THR A 171 11.13 -7.04 -18.31
C THR A 171 11.86 -6.33 -17.16
N ARG A 172 12.11 -5.02 -17.30
CA ARG A 172 12.69 -4.17 -16.25
C ARG A 172 11.67 -3.77 -15.17
N LEU A 173 10.38 -3.99 -15.40
CA LEU A 173 9.32 -3.65 -14.46
C LEU A 173 8.92 -4.87 -13.65
N ARG A 174 8.89 -4.71 -12.35
CA ARG A 174 8.39 -5.71 -11.41
C ARG A 174 7.13 -5.21 -10.73
N PHE A 175 6.20 -6.11 -10.52
CA PHE A 175 4.96 -5.85 -9.79
C PHE A 175 4.89 -6.79 -8.60
N SER A 176 4.74 -6.24 -7.41
CA SER A 176 4.80 -6.99 -6.16
C SER A 176 3.63 -6.64 -5.26
N VAL A 177 3.14 -7.59 -4.49
CA VAL A 177 2.03 -7.40 -3.55
C VAL A 177 2.46 -7.74 -2.14
N VAL A 178 2.09 -6.90 -1.19
CA VAL A 178 2.23 -7.18 0.24
C VAL A 178 0.84 -7.30 0.86
N TYR A 179 0.65 -8.29 1.73
CA TYR A 179 -0.60 -8.56 2.45
C TYR A 179 -0.39 -8.32 3.96
N PRO A 180 -0.42 -7.06 4.43
CA PRO A 180 -0.33 -6.78 5.85
C PRO A 180 -1.51 -7.38 6.62
N GLY A 181 -1.23 -7.83 7.83
CA GLY A 181 -2.26 -8.11 8.84
C GLY A 181 -2.52 -6.85 9.69
N PRO A 182 -2.96 -7.02 10.94
CA PRO A 182 -3.21 -5.91 11.85
C PRO A 182 -1.91 -5.14 12.15
N VAL A 183 -1.90 -3.85 11.83
CA VAL A 183 -0.80 -2.92 12.14
C VAL A 183 -1.40 -1.73 12.88
N ASP A 184 -0.78 -1.30 13.96
CA ASP A 184 -1.19 -0.17 14.80
C ASP A 184 -1.06 1.15 14.05
N THR A 185 -2.09 1.50 13.32
CA THR A 185 -2.15 2.68 12.45
C THR A 185 -3.52 3.33 12.54
N PRO A 186 -3.69 4.59 12.11
CA PRO A 186 -5.01 5.23 12.03
C PRO A 186 -6.04 4.48 11.15
N CYS A 187 -5.57 3.60 10.27
CA CYS A 187 -6.43 2.78 9.42
C CYS A 187 -7.03 1.58 10.17
N LEU A 188 -6.38 1.11 11.25
CA LEU A 188 -6.87 -0.01 12.04
C LEU A 188 -8.05 0.45 12.92
N LYS A 189 -9.19 -0.19 12.76
CA LYS A 189 -10.37 0.04 13.59
C LYS A 189 -10.48 -1.05 14.66
N GLY A 190 -10.41 -0.64 15.93
CA GLY A 190 -10.46 -1.55 17.06
C GLY A 190 -9.10 -2.15 17.44
N LYS A 191 -9.10 -2.98 18.50
CA LYS A 191 -7.92 -3.71 18.98
C LYS A 191 -7.98 -5.14 18.46
N LEU A 192 -6.93 -5.58 17.78
CA LEU A 192 -6.80 -6.95 17.29
C LEU A 192 -5.58 -7.64 17.95
N PRO A 193 -5.64 -8.94 18.22
CA PRO A 193 -4.50 -9.67 18.75
C PRO A 193 -3.36 -9.68 17.73
N PHE A 194 -2.12 -9.84 18.22
CA PHE A 194 -0.91 -9.92 17.39
C PHE A 194 -0.70 -8.73 16.42
N THR A 195 -1.22 -7.54 16.78
CA THR A 195 -1.00 -6.29 16.04
C THR A 195 0.49 -5.93 16.02
N TRP A 196 1.04 -5.65 14.84
CA TRP A 196 2.41 -5.17 14.70
C TRP A 196 2.50 -3.66 14.84
N LYS A 197 3.66 -3.18 15.29
CA LYS A 197 3.99 -1.75 15.21
C LYS A 197 4.30 -1.36 13.77
N PRO A 198 4.01 -0.12 13.33
CA PRO A 198 4.30 0.37 11.99
C PRO A 198 5.76 0.18 11.58
N GLU A 199 6.70 0.41 12.50
CA GLU A 199 8.15 0.31 12.24
C GLU A 199 8.55 -1.12 11.83
N LYS A 200 7.99 -2.12 12.51
CA LYS A 200 8.24 -3.53 12.18
C LYS A 200 7.69 -3.87 10.79
N MET A 201 6.50 -3.33 10.46
CA MET A 201 5.89 -3.55 9.15
C MET A 201 6.67 -2.83 8.05
N GLY A 202 7.05 -1.57 8.26
CA GLY A 202 7.84 -0.78 7.33
C GLY A 202 9.18 -1.46 7.01
N LYS A 203 9.91 -1.92 8.03
CA LYS A 203 11.14 -2.70 7.84
C LYS A 203 10.90 -3.97 7.01
N CYS A 204 9.87 -4.73 7.33
CA CYS A 204 9.52 -5.94 6.60
C CYS A 204 9.21 -5.65 5.12
N MET A 205 8.47 -4.56 4.83
CA MET A 205 8.14 -4.17 3.45
C MET A 205 9.38 -3.70 2.68
N VAL A 206 10.29 -2.98 3.31
CA VAL A 206 11.56 -2.56 2.68
C VAL A 206 12.45 -3.78 2.41
N ASP A 207 12.60 -4.70 3.37
CA ASP A 207 13.35 -5.95 3.18
C ASP A 207 12.77 -6.77 2.01
N PHE A 208 11.44 -6.84 1.92
CA PHE A 208 10.75 -7.50 0.82
C PHE A 208 11.00 -6.79 -0.54
N ALA A 209 10.86 -5.48 -0.61
CA ALA A 209 11.03 -4.71 -1.83
C ALA A 209 12.43 -4.87 -2.45
N LEU A 210 13.45 -5.04 -1.60
CA LEU A 210 14.84 -5.28 -1.99
C LEU A 210 15.12 -6.76 -2.28
N SER A 211 14.14 -7.65 -2.10
CA SER A 211 14.25 -9.06 -2.46
C SER A 211 13.71 -9.32 -3.86
N ASN A 212 13.98 -10.52 -4.41
CA ASN A 212 13.46 -10.94 -5.72
C ASN A 212 12.08 -11.62 -5.66
N LYS A 213 11.30 -11.40 -4.57
CA LYS A 213 9.98 -12.01 -4.40
C LYS A 213 8.89 -11.12 -4.99
N SER A 214 7.83 -11.73 -5.55
CA SER A 214 6.68 -11.01 -6.11
C SER A 214 5.53 -10.81 -5.13
N TYR A 215 5.50 -11.52 -4.01
CA TYR A 215 4.50 -11.34 -2.96
C TYR A 215 5.06 -11.56 -1.57
N CYS A 216 4.48 -10.91 -0.57
CA CYS A 216 4.85 -10.99 0.83
C CYS A 216 3.60 -11.10 1.71
N GLU A 217 3.55 -12.12 2.55
CA GLU A 217 2.51 -12.38 3.53
C GLU A 217 3.16 -12.47 4.92
N PRO A 218 3.48 -11.34 5.56
CA PRO A 218 4.28 -11.34 6.80
C PRO A 218 3.56 -11.94 8.00
N PHE A 219 2.23 -12.03 7.94
CA PHE A 219 1.39 -12.56 9.01
C PHE A 219 0.98 -14.01 8.73
N PHE A 220 1.95 -14.93 8.71
CA PHE A 220 1.71 -16.32 8.36
C PHE A 220 0.58 -17.01 9.16
N PHE A 221 0.48 -16.73 10.46
CA PHE A 221 -0.58 -17.26 11.30
C PHE A 221 -1.97 -16.78 10.86
N TYR A 222 -2.12 -15.48 10.60
CA TYR A 222 -3.38 -14.91 10.09
C TYR A 222 -3.76 -15.45 8.72
N LYS A 223 -2.78 -15.71 7.86
CA LYS A 223 -3.03 -16.33 6.55
C LYS A 223 -3.69 -17.69 6.70
N ILE A 224 -3.15 -18.54 7.59
CA ILE A 224 -3.73 -19.87 7.86
C ILE A 224 -5.15 -19.68 8.41
N LEU A 225 -5.34 -18.80 9.37
CA LEU A 225 -6.64 -18.52 9.99
C LEU A 225 -7.67 -18.03 8.95
N CYS A 226 -7.30 -17.10 8.08
CA CYS A 226 -8.16 -16.62 6.99
C CYS A 226 -8.58 -17.73 6.02
N ARG A 227 -7.66 -18.63 5.66
CA ARG A 227 -7.97 -19.79 4.81
C ARG A 227 -8.91 -20.78 5.50
N LEU A 228 -8.71 -21.02 6.80
CA LEU A 228 -9.59 -21.86 7.60
C LEU A 228 -11.00 -21.27 7.68
N PHE A 229 -11.13 -19.97 7.99
CA PHE A 229 -12.43 -19.30 8.02
C PHE A 229 -13.15 -19.37 6.68
N ARG A 230 -12.43 -19.23 5.56
CA ARG A 230 -13.02 -19.36 4.22
C ARG A 230 -13.53 -20.77 3.91
N ALA A 231 -12.95 -21.79 4.54
CA ALA A 231 -13.36 -23.19 4.36
C ALA A 231 -14.50 -23.61 5.31
N LEU A 232 -14.78 -22.83 6.37
CA LEU A 232 -15.84 -23.14 7.33
C LEU A 232 -17.22 -22.69 6.79
N PRO A 233 -18.31 -23.42 7.10
CA PRO A 233 -19.66 -22.93 6.87
C PRO A 233 -19.95 -21.65 7.66
N ASP A 234 -20.70 -20.71 7.06
CA ASP A 234 -20.94 -19.37 7.59
C ASP A 234 -21.44 -19.35 9.02
N LYS A 235 -22.31 -20.29 9.42
CA LYS A 235 -22.82 -20.38 10.79
C LYS A 235 -21.73 -20.56 11.87
N TYR A 236 -20.65 -21.26 11.55
CA TYR A 236 -19.51 -21.46 12.46
C TYR A 236 -18.59 -20.26 12.45
N THR A 237 -18.34 -19.71 11.26
CA THR A 237 -17.58 -18.48 11.10
C THR A 237 -18.20 -17.33 11.89
N MET A 238 -19.51 -17.09 11.74
CA MET A 238 -20.23 -16.07 12.49
C MET A 238 -20.24 -16.31 14.00
N LYS A 239 -20.35 -17.56 14.46
CA LYS A 239 -20.29 -17.90 15.90
C LYS A 239 -18.90 -17.59 16.50
N ILE A 240 -17.83 -17.78 15.74
CA ILE A 240 -16.46 -17.48 16.20
C ILE A 240 -16.23 -15.97 16.19
N LEU A 241 -16.58 -15.29 15.09
CA LEU A 241 -16.37 -13.83 14.96
C LEU A 241 -17.23 -13.04 15.93
N GLY A 242 -18.48 -13.45 16.20
CA GLY A 242 -19.35 -12.82 17.19
C GLY A 242 -18.87 -12.95 18.64
N LYS A 243 -17.90 -13.82 18.93
CA LYS A 243 -17.23 -13.90 20.25
C LYS A 243 -15.98 -13.02 20.34
N LEU A 244 -15.54 -12.45 19.20
CA LEU A 244 -14.36 -11.59 19.11
C LEU A 244 -14.72 -10.10 19.03
N GLN A 245 -16.01 -9.78 18.91
CA GLN A 245 -16.59 -8.43 19.05
C GLN A 245 -17.02 -8.17 20.49
#